data_85a1f0c672b57255698de11d5863e5d7
#
_entry.id   85a1f0c672b57255698de11d5863e5d7
#
_cell.length_a   1.000
_cell.length_b   1.000
_cell.length_c   1.000
_cell.angle_alpha   90.00
_cell.angle_beta   90.00
_cell.angle_gamma   90.00
#
_symmetry.space_group_name_H-M   'P 1'
#
loop_
_entity.id
_entity.type
_entity.pdbx_description
1 polymer ?
#
loop_
_entity_poly.entity_id
_entity_poly.type
_entity_poly.pdbx_seq_one_letter_code
_entity_poly.pdbx_strand_id
1 'polypeptide(L)'
;MNEKPAAISTDNPIAVLTAGAQDLVAQVPEFVQPLIIVAAGAVPFVEGEVAAVIGVVGGLHPLAAGLAAATGNFLCVILVVLLGAHARSAIAGRVGASNTEKPRSKGRERFQRWFVRFGVPGASLLGPLAIPTQFTAATLVASGVPTGRIILWQAIAIVLWTALATASITGAIAIAT
;
A
#
# COMPACT_ATOMS: atom_id res chain seq x y z
N MET A 1 41.42 -10.97 25.18
CA MET A 1 40.28 -10.19 25.71
C MET A 1 39.06 -10.72 24.99
N ASN A 2 38.26 -11.47 25.69
CA ASN A 2 37.08 -12.15 25.12
C ASN A 2 35.88 -11.25 25.41
N GLU A 3 35.50 -10.39 24.48
CA GLU A 3 34.26 -9.64 24.60
C GLU A 3 33.11 -10.63 24.48
N LYS A 4 32.46 -10.84 25.61
CA LYS A 4 31.21 -11.56 25.70
C LYS A 4 30.19 -10.79 24.86
N PRO A 5 29.49 -11.40 23.87
CA PRO A 5 28.41 -10.72 23.18
C PRO A 5 27.40 -10.24 24.23
N ALA A 6 27.00 -8.96 24.12
CA ALA A 6 26.01 -8.37 25.01
C ALA A 6 24.76 -9.25 25.01
N ALA A 7 24.40 -9.77 26.17
CA ALA A 7 23.19 -10.57 26.31
C ALA A 7 22.01 -9.68 25.94
N ILE A 8 21.25 -10.11 24.93
CA ILE A 8 20.00 -9.45 24.55
C ILE A 8 19.13 -9.42 25.81
N SER A 9 18.80 -8.23 26.28
CA SER A 9 17.93 -8.06 27.43
C SER A 9 16.56 -8.66 27.07
N THR A 10 16.24 -9.80 27.69
CA THR A 10 14.96 -10.50 27.48
C THR A 10 13.76 -9.70 28.00
N ASP A 11 14.03 -8.58 28.67
CA ASP A 11 13.01 -7.71 29.26
C ASP A 11 12.43 -6.69 28.25
N ASN A 12 13.05 -6.54 27.06
CA ASN A 12 12.55 -5.66 26.02
C ASN A 12 11.84 -6.47 24.91
N PRO A 13 10.49 -6.49 24.86
CA PRO A 13 9.76 -7.29 23.90
C PRO A 13 10.04 -6.86 22.44
N ILE A 14 10.38 -5.60 22.20
CA ILE A 14 10.74 -5.14 20.85
C ILE A 14 12.07 -5.73 20.42
N ALA A 15 13.08 -5.76 21.30
CA ALA A 15 14.37 -6.34 21.00
C ALA A 15 14.28 -7.84 20.73
N VAL A 16 13.44 -8.57 21.47
CA VAL A 16 13.21 -10.02 21.27
C VAL A 16 12.52 -10.26 19.91
N LEU A 17 11.49 -9.48 19.57
CA LEU A 17 10.78 -9.61 18.29
C LEU A 17 11.68 -9.28 17.10
N THR A 18 12.49 -8.21 17.19
CA THR A 18 13.41 -7.83 16.13
C THR A 18 14.50 -8.90 15.92
N ALA A 19 15.09 -9.43 16.99
CA ALA A 19 16.08 -10.49 16.89
C ALA A 19 15.50 -11.76 16.24
N GLY A 20 14.31 -12.19 16.67
CA GLY A 20 13.65 -13.34 16.07
C GLY A 20 13.29 -13.15 14.58
N ALA A 21 12.87 -11.95 14.19
CA ALA A 21 12.60 -11.64 12.80
C ALA A 21 13.89 -11.62 11.97
N GLN A 22 14.98 -11.06 12.50
CA GLN A 22 16.28 -11.01 11.85
C GLN A 22 16.87 -12.42 11.65
N ASP A 23 16.72 -13.31 12.62
CA ASP A 23 17.15 -14.73 12.50
C ASP A 23 16.41 -15.44 11.37
N LEU A 24 15.12 -15.18 11.21
CA LEU A 24 14.33 -15.75 10.10
C LEU A 24 14.77 -15.18 8.75
N VAL A 25 15.01 -13.88 8.67
CA VAL A 25 15.46 -13.20 7.44
C VAL A 25 16.89 -13.63 7.08
N ALA A 26 17.77 -13.87 8.04
CA ALA A 26 19.13 -14.34 7.79
C ALA A 26 19.20 -15.71 7.09
N GLN A 27 18.12 -16.49 7.11
CA GLN A 27 18.02 -17.76 6.38
C GLN A 27 17.72 -17.55 4.88
N VAL A 28 17.38 -16.32 4.46
CA VAL A 28 17.04 -15.97 3.08
C VAL A 28 18.19 -15.18 2.45
N PRO A 29 18.65 -15.54 1.24
CA PRO A 29 19.70 -14.77 0.53
C PRO A 29 19.35 -13.29 0.45
N GLU A 30 20.33 -12.39 0.68
CA GLU A 30 20.11 -10.94 0.78
C GLU A 30 19.38 -10.35 -0.43
N PHE A 31 19.67 -10.85 -1.65
CA PHE A 31 19.00 -10.35 -2.87
C PHE A 31 17.52 -10.76 -2.98
N VAL A 32 17.08 -11.78 -2.23
CA VAL A 32 15.69 -12.26 -2.21
C VAL A 32 14.85 -11.49 -1.19
N GLN A 33 15.45 -11.00 -0.12
CA GLN A 33 14.75 -10.30 0.95
C GLN A 33 13.88 -9.13 0.46
N PRO A 34 14.39 -8.19 -0.38
CA PRO A 34 13.55 -7.11 -0.92
C PRO A 34 12.39 -7.63 -1.79
N LEU A 35 12.58 -8.74 -2.50
CA LEU A 35 11.51 -9.33 -3.34
C LEU A 35 10.36 -9.88 -2.49
N ILE A 36 10.67 -10.44 -1.32
CA ILE A 36 9.66 -10.87 -0.35
C ILE A 36 8.86 -9.67 0.14
N ILE A 37 9.51 -8.54 0.40
CA ILE A 37 8.84 -7.32 0.82
C ILE A 37 7.99 -6.72 -0.31
N VAL A 38 8.44 -6.78 -1.57
CA VAL A 38 7.61 -6.44 -2.74
C VAL A 38 6.35 -7.31 -2.77
N ALA A 39 6.51 -8.63 -2.64
CA ALA A 39 5.37 -9.55 -2.63
C ALA A 39 4.42 -9.27 -1.46
N ALA A 40 4.95 -9.03 -0.26
CA ALA A 40 4.16 -8.69 0.92
C ALA A 40 3.37 -7.38 0.72
N GLY A 41 3.99 -6.35 0.15
CA GLY A 41 3.34 -5.07 -0.15
C GLY A 41 2.19 -5.18 -1.17
N ALA A 42 2.20 -6.20 -2.03
CA ALA A 42 1.12 -6.47 -2.96
C ALA A 42 -0.11 -7.16 -2.32
N VAL A 43 0.03 -7.67 -1.09
CA VAL A 43 -1.07 -8.37 -0.40
C VAL A 43 -2.04 -7.35 0.21
N PRO A 44 -3.36 -7.44 -0.09
CA PRO A 44 -4.35 -6.60 0.58
C PRO A 44 -4.27 -6.75 2.10
N PHE A 45 -4.48 -5.65 2.82
CA PHE A 45 -4.34 -5.50 4.28
C PHE A 45 -2.90 -5.53 4.84
N VAL A 46 -1.92 -6.08 4.13
CA VAL A 46 -0.50 -5.92 4.46
C VAL A 46 0.00 -4.61 3.89
N GLU A 47 -0.19 -4.41 2.59
CA GLU A 47 0.12 -3.16 1.87
C GLU A 47 1.56 -2.65 2.09
N GLY A 48 1.84 -1.44 1.66
CA GLY A 48 3.17 -0.85 1.80
C GLY A 48 3.58 -0.60 3.25
N GLU A 49 2.63 -0.24 4.11
CA GLU A 49 2.86 0.13 5.50
C GLU A 49 3.37 -1.05 6.32
N VAL A 50 2.60 -2.16 6.34
CA VAL A 50 2.96 -3.34 7.13
C VAL A 50 4.15 -4.06 6.50
N ALA A 51 4.23 -4.13 5.17
CA ALA A 51 5.36 -4.72 4.48
C ALA A 51 6.67 -3.99 4.79
N ALA A 52 6.66 -2.64 4.83
CA ALA A 52 7.82 -1.84 5.22
C ALA A 52 8.25 -2.12 6.67
N VAL A 53 7.28 -2.21 7.59
CA VAL A 53 7.54 -2.58 8.99
C VAL A 53 8.19 -3.96 9.07
N ILE A 54 7.65 -4.96 8.36
CA ILE A 54 8.23 -6.31 8.31
C ILE A 54 9.67 -6.25 7.79
N GLY A 55 9.94 -5.49 6.73
CA GLY A 55 11.27 -5.36 6.15
C GLY A 55 12.27 -4.74 7.12
N VAL A 56 11.91 -3.64 7.79
CA VAL A 56 12.79 -2.94 8.75
C VAL A 56 13.05 -3.82 9.99
N VAL A 57 12.02 -4.45 10.55
CA VAL A 57 12.14 -5.37 11.69
C VAL A 57 12.99 -6.57 11.31
N GLY A 58 12.87 -7.07 10.08
CA GLY A 58 13.71 -8.14 9.51
C GLY A 58 15.16 -7.75 9.23
N GLY A 59 15.56 -6.50 9.47
CA GLY A 59 16.94 -6.05 9.34
C GLY A 59 17.29 -5.44 7.98
N LEU A 60 16.33 -5.26 7.07
CA LEU A 60 16.59 -4.53 5.83
C LEU A 60 16.83 -3.05 6.14
N HIS A 61 17.70 -2.44 5.35
CA HIS A 61 17.87 -0.99 5.42
C HIS A 61 16.52 -0.29 5.21
N PRO A 62 16.11 0.68 6.06
CA PRO A 62 14.78 1.28 6.03
C PRO A 62 14.35 1.80 4.66
N LEU A 63 15.27 2.44 3.93
CA LEU A 63 14.99 2.92 2.57
C LEU A 63 14.69 1.77 1.60
N ALA A 64 15.44 0.67 1.68
CA ALA A 64 15.21 -0.50 0.82
C ALA A 64 13.87 -1.16 1.15
N ALA A 65 13.55 -1.33 2.44
CA ALA A 65 12.28 -1.88 2.90
C ALA A 65 11.09 -1.02 2.44
N GLY A 66 11.16 0.29 2.64
CA GLY A 66 10.10 1.22 2.23
C GLY A 66 9.90 1.25 0.72
N LEU A 67 10.98 1.31 -0.07
CA LEU A 67 10.90 1.29 -1.54
C LEU A 67 10.33 -0.04 -2.06
N ALA A 68 10.79 -1.18 -1.54
CA ALA A 68 10.27 -2.48 -1.92
C ALA A 68 8.78 -2.62 -1.60
N ALA A 69 8.37 -2.25 -0.40
CA ALA A 69 6.99 -2.30 0.07
C ALA A 69 6.07 -1.40 -0.76
N ALA A 70 6.46 -0.14 -0.98
CA ALA A 70 5.71 0.80 -1.82
C ALA A 70 5.60 0.31 -3.27
N THR A 71 6.67 -0.27 -3.82
CA THR A 71 6.67 -0.84 -5.17
C THR A 71 5.66 -1.98 -5.29
N GLY A 72 5.64 -2.91 -4.35
CA GLY A 72 4.71 -4.04 -4.34
C GLY A 72 3.25 -3.58 -4.29
N ASN A 73 2.93 -2.68 -3.35
CA ASN A 73 1.58 -2.12 -3.22
C ASN A 73 1.17 -1.36 -4.49
N PHE A 74 2.05 -0.53 -5.04
CA PHE A 74 1.76 0.27 -6.23
C PHE A 74 1.55 -0.60 -7.48
N LEU A 75 2.37 -1.63 -7.68
CA LEU A 75 2.19 -2.58 -8.80
C LEU A 75 0.84 -3.30 -8.71
N CYS A 76 0.44 -3.74 -7.51
CA CYS A 76 -0.86 -4.35 -7.30
C CYS A 76 -2.00 -3.37 -7.61
N VAL A 77 -1.92 -2.12 -7.13
CA VAL A 77 -2.92 -1.08 -7.42
C VAL A 77 -3.01 -0.78 -8.91
N ILE A 78 -1.88 -0.65 -9.63
CA ILE A 78 -1.88 -0.48 -11.09
C ILE A 78 -2.62 -1.63 -11.76
N LEU A 79 -2.31 -2.87 -11.38
CA LEU A 79 -2.96 -4.05 -11.94
C LEU A 79 -4.48 -4.02 -11.73
N VAL A 80 -4.93 -3.71 -10.51
CA VAL A 80 -6.36 -3.58 -10.17
C VAL A 80 -7.02 -2.47 -11.00
N VAL A 81 -6.39 -1.32 -11.14
CA VAL A 81 -6.92 -0.18 -11.92
C VAL A 81 -7.04 -0.54 -13.40
N LEU A 82 -6.00 -1.13 -13.99
CA LEU A 82 -5.99 -1.47 -15.42
C LEU A 82 -6.99 -2.59 -15.73
N LEU A 83 -7.01 -3.67 -14.94
CA LEU A 83 -7.97 -4.77 -15.11
C LEU A 83 -9.41 -4.29 -14.89
N GLY A 84 -9.65 -3.48 -13.86
CA GLY A 84 -10.96 -2.91 -13.58
C GLY A 84 -11.44 -1.98 -14.68
N ALA A 85 -10.57 -1.14 -15.25
CA ALA A 85 -10.91 -0.27 -16.36
C ALA A 85 -11.21 -1.08 -17.64
N HIS A 86 -10.43 -2.13 -17.90
CA HIS A 86 -10.67 -3.02 -19.03
C HIS A 86 -12.01 -3.77 -18.89
N ALA A 87 -12.28 -4.35 -17.73
CA ALA A 87 -13.54 -5.03 -17.46
C ALA A 87 -14.74 -4.08 -17.62
N ARG A 88 -14.64 -2.85 -17.13
CA ARG A 88 -15.68 -1.84 -17.27
C ARG A 88 -15.95 -1.49 -18.74
N SER A 89 -14.90 -1.31 -19.56
CA SER A 89 -15.06 -1.03 -20.99
C SER A 89 -15.69 -2.21 -21.76
N ALA A 90 -15.29 -3.45 -21.43
CA ALA A 90 -15.85 -4.66 -22.02
C ALA A 90 -17.35 -4.83 -21.70
N ILE A 91 -17.77 -4.53 -20.47
CA ILE A 91 -19.19 -4.55 -20.05
C ILE A 91 -19.96 -3.46 -20.79
N ALA A 92 -19.44 -2.24 -20.86
CA ALA A 92 -20.07 -1.13 -21.57
C ALA A 92 -20.26 -1.44 -23.07
N GLY A 93 -19.29 -2.11 -23.70
CA GLY A 93 -19.39 -2.54 -25.10
C GLY A 93 -20.41 -3.68 -25.33
N ARG A 94 -20.65 -4.55 -24.33
CA ARG A 94 -21.61 -5.65 -24.43
C ARG A 94 -23.05 -5.24 -24.12
N VAL A 95 -23.24 -4.29 -23.24
CA VAL A 95 -24.55 -3.69 -22.89
C VAL A 95 -24.96 -2.68 -23.97
N GLY A 96 -24.50 -2.87 -25.20
CA GLY A 96 -24.72 -2.00 -26.33
C GLY A 96 -26.05 -1.29 -26.32
N ALA A 97 -25.99 0.04 -26.26
CA ALA A 97 -27.03 0.99 -26.69
C ALA A 97 -28.49 0.65 -26.31
N SER A 98 -28.73 0.02 -25.19
CA SER A 98 -30.01 0.17 -24.52
C SER A 98 -30.02 1.58 -23.93
N ASN A 99 -30.39 2.53 -24.78
CA ASN A 99 -30.63 3.94 -24.48
C ASN A 99 -31.78 4.07 -23.47
N THR A 100 -31.52 3.78 -22.26
CA THR A 100 -32.24 4.33 -21.12
C THR A 100 -31.28 5.21 -20.35
N GLU A 101 -30.83 6.29 -20.98
CA GLU A 101 -30.34 7.46 -20.23
C GLU A 101 -31.49 7.95 -19.36
N LYS A 102 -31.60 7.37 -18.16
CA LYS A 102 -32.37 8.04 -17.10
C LYS A 102 -31.75 9.42 -16.94
N PRO A 103 -32.54 10.52 -17.05
CA PRO A 103 -32.03 11.88 -16.95
C PRO A 103 -31.22 11.99 -15.67
N ARG A 104 -29.92 12.25 -15.81
CA ARG A 104 -29.04 12.47 -14.66
C ARG A 104 -29.52 13.70 -13.93
N SER A 105 -30.04 13.54 -12.74
CA SER A 105 -30.43 14.64 -11.88
C SER A 105 -29.24 15.61 -11.75
N LYS A 106 -29.46 16.93 -11.93
CA LYS A 106 -28.45 17.97 -11.78
C LYS A 106 -27.69 17.88 -10.45
N GLY A 107 -28.34 17.38 -9.41
CA GLY A 107 -27.74 17.10 -8.11
C GLY A 107 -26.69 15.97 -8.17
N ARG A 108 -26.98 14.89 -8.92
CA ARG A 108 -26.06 13.75 -9.10
C ARG A 108 -24.83 14.15 -9.91
N GLU A 109 -24.98 14.99 -10.93
CA GLU A 109 -23.84 15.52 -11.70
C GLU A 109 -22.95 16.47 -10.88
N ARG A 110 -23.58 17.28 -10.02
CA ARG A 110 -22.86 18.19 -9.11
C ARG A 110 -22.11 17.41 -8.04
N PHE A 111 -22.74 16.37 -7.45
CA PHE A 111 -22.10 15.46 -6.52
C PHE A 111 -20.95 14.70 -7.19
N GLN A 112 -21.13 14.20 -8.42
CA GLN A 112 -20.11 13.48 -9.15
C GLN A 112 -18.91 14.36 -9.50
N ARG A 113 -19.13 15.63 -9.88
CA ARG A 113 -18.04 16.61 -10.08
C ARG A 113 -17.30 16.94 -8.79
N TRP A 114 -18.03 17.11 -7.69
CA TRP A 114 -17.46 17.35 -6.37
C TRP A 114 -16.67 16.13 -5.86
N PHE A 115 -17.23 14.93 -6.02
CA PHE A 115 -16.60 13.67 -5.67
C PHE A 115 -15.31 13.43 -6.49
N VAL A 116 -15.34 13.69 -7.80
CA VAL A 116 -14.14 13.55 -8.65
C VAL A 116 -13.07 14.58 -8.27
N ARG A 117 -13.46 15.79 -7.86
CA ARG A 117 -12.49 16.85 -7.54
C ARG A 117 -11.84 16.72 -6.17
N PHE A 118 -12.62 16.39 -5.15
CA PHE A 118 -12.19 16.32 -3.75
C PHE A 118 -12.27 14.92 -3.15
N GLY A 119 -13.15 14.06 -3.67
CA GLY A 119 -13.34 12.71 -3.19
C GLY A 119 -12.21 11.75 -3.59
N VAL A 120 -11.60 11.93 -4.78
CA VAL A 120 -10.48 11.05 -5.20
C VAL A 120 -9.24 11.26 -4.33
N PRO A 121 -8.76 12.50 -4.11
CA PRO A 121 -7.68 12.74 -3.14
C PRO A 121 -8.02 12.25 -1.74
N GLY A 122 -9.21 12.62 -1.23
CA GLY A 122 -9.66 12.21 0.09
C GLY A 122 -9.78 10.69 0.24
N ALA A 123 -10.42 10.01 -0.73
CA ALA A 123 -10.54 8.57 -0.71
C ALA A 123 -9.18 7.85 -0.80
N SER A 124 -8.24 8.40 -1.57
CA SER A 124 -6.91 7.81 -1.70
C SER A 124 -6.04 8.03 -0.47
N LEU A 125 -6.10 9.22 0.14
CA LEU A 125 -5.26 9.57 1.29
C LEU A 125 -5.82 9.04 2.61
N LEU A 126 -7.14 9.03 2.78
CA LEU A 126 -7.79 8.61 4.02
C LEU A 126 -8.31 7.16 3.95
N GLY A 127 -8.51 6.64 2.72
CA GLY A 127 -8.95 5.28 2.49
C GLY A 127 -8.10 4.21 3.20
N PRO A 128 -6.76 4.27 3.12
CA PRO A 128 -5.87 3.30 3.75
C PRO A 128 -6.07 3.14 5.27
N LEU A 129 -6.63 4.16 5.93
CA LEU A 129 -6.97 4.07 7.36
C LEU A 129 -8.15 3.15 7.66
N ALA A 130 -8.99 2.83 6.67
CA ALA A 130 -10.23 2.07 6.85
C ALA A 130 -10.32 0.83 5.96
N ILE A 131 -9.83 0.90 4.74
CA ILE A 131 -9.94 -0.16 3.72
C ILE A 131 -8.67 -0.19 2.86
N PRO A 132 -8.27 -1.39 2.40
CA PRO A 132 -7.09 -1.53 1.55
C PRO A 132 -7.12 -0.64 0.30
N THR A 133 -5.94 -0.14 -0.10
CA THR A 133 -5.74 0.72 -1.27
C THR A 133 -6.27 0.10 -2.55
N GLN A 134 -6.15 -1.22 -2.71
CA GLN A 134 -6.65 -1.98 -3.85
C GLN A 134 -8.18 -1.89 -3.97
N PHE A 135 -8.92 -1.99 -2.86
CA PHE A 135 -10.38 -1.87 -2.85
C PHE A 135 -10.83 -0.43 -3.10
N THR A 136 -10.10 0.54 -2.54
CA THR A 136 -10.32 1.96 -2.83
C THR A 136 -10.13 2.24 -4.32
N ALA A 137 -9.05 1.75 -4.92
CA ALA A 137 -8.77 1.88 -6.34
C ALA A 137 -9.87 1.24 -7.21
N ALA A 138 -10.28 0.00 -6.89
CA ALA A 138 -11.35 -0.70 -7.60
C ALA A 138 -12.68 0.08 -7.55
N THR A 139 -13.02 0.63 -6.38
CA THR A 139 -14.24 1.45 -6.19
C THR A 139 -14.20 2.72 -7.03
N LEU A 140 -13.05 3.39 -7.09
CA LEU A 140 -12.86 4.59 -7.90
C LEU A 140 -12.99 4.27 -9.40
N VAL A 141 -12.42 3.15 -9.88
CA VAL A 141 -12.60 2.67 -11.26
C VAL A 141 -14.07 2.39 -11.56
N ALA A 142 -14.76 1.67 -10.67
CA ALA A 142 -16.19 1.36 -10.83
C ALA A 142 -17.04 2.65 -10.90
N SER A 143 -16.65 3.68 -10.14
CA SER A 143 -17.31 5.00 -10.14
C SER A 143 -17.04 5.84 -11.41
N GLY A 144 -16.15 5.38 -12.30
CA GLY A 144 -15.85 6.07 -13.56
C GLY A 144 -14.83 7.17 -13.45
N VAL A 145 -14.02 7.18 -12.41
CA VAL A 145 -12.89 8.10 -12.28
C VAL A 145 -11.84 7.76 -13.34
N PRO A 146 -11.22 8.75 -14.01
CA PRO A 146 -10.14 8.50 -14.95
C PRO A 146 -8.97 7.75 -14.32
N THR A 147 -8.49 6.69 -14.98
CA THR A 147 -7.43 5.79 -14.48
C THR A 147 -6.16 6.53 -14.08
N GLY A 148 -5.68 7.47 -14.88
CA GLY A 148 -4.49 8.26 -14.58
C GLY A 148 -4.60 9.06 -13.28
N ARG A 149 -5.81 9.56 -12.98
CA ARG A 149 -6.07 10.28 -11.74
C ARG A 149 -6.08 9.36 -10.53
N ILE A 150 -6.62 8.16 -10.68
CA ILE A 150 -6.59 7.12 -9.62
C ILE A 150 -5.15 6.75 -9.33
N ILE A 151 -4.38 6.38 -10.37
CA ILE A 151 -2.98 5.98 -10.23
C ILE A 151 -2.16 7.06 -9.55
N LEU A 152 -2.31 8.32 -9.96
CA LEU A 152 -1.57 9.44 -9.38
C LEU A 152 -1.85 9.59 -7.86
N TRP A 153 -3.12 9.64 -7.46
CA TRP A 153 -3.48 9.84 -6.06
C TRP A 153 -3.18 8.61 -5.19
N GLN A 154 -3.31 7.41 -5.75
CA GLN A 154 -2.88 6.19 -5.06
C GLN A 154 -1.35 6.14 -4.89
N ALA A 155 -0.57 6.54 -5.91
CA ALA A 155 0.87 6.65 -5.79
C ALA A 155 1.29 7.60 -4.66
N ILE A 156 0.68 8.80 -4.61
CA ILE A 156 0.95 9.78 -3.56
C ILE A 156 0.60 9.21 -2.18
N ALA A 157 -0.56 8.56 -2.04
CA ALA A 157 -0.99 7.96 -0.79
C ALA A 157 -0.06 6.83 -0.33
N ILE A 158 0.28 5.92 -1.24
CA ILE A 158 1.20 4.79 -0.95
C ILE A 158 2.56 5.31 -0.48
N VAL A 159 3.16 6.25 -1.22
CA VAL A 159 4.45 6.82 -0.83
C VAL A 159 4.38 7.50 0.53
N LEU A 160 3.34 8.30 0.77
CA LEU A 160 3.16 9.01 2.04
C LEU A 160 3.03 8.04 3.22
N TRP A 161 2.10 7.09 3.15
CA TRP A 161 1.81 6.17 4.25
C TRP A 161 2.94 5.18 4.49
N THR A 162 3.54 4.63 3.42
CA THR A 162 4.71 3.75 3.54
C THR A 162 5.91 4.48 4.13
N ALA A 163 6.16 5.75 3.74
CA ALA A 163 7.23 6.55 4.31
C ALA A 163 6.99 6.84 5.80
N LEU A 164 5.74 7.18 6.19
CA LEU A 164 5.37 7.39 7.59
C LEU A 164 5.55 6.11 8.42
N ALA A 165 5.10 4.96 7.92
CA ALA A 165 5.27 3.68 8.58
C ALA A 165 6.75 3.32 8.75
N THR A 166 7.54 3.47 7.67
CA THR A 166 8.98 3.21 7.70
C THR A 166 9.70 4.11 8.71
N ALA A 167 9.42 5.41 8.69
CA ALA A 167 10.02 6.36 9.62
C ALA A 167 9.63 6.06 11.07
N SER A 168 8.36 5.73 11.31
CA SER A 168 7.84 5.42 12.65
C SER A 168 8.51 4.19 13.25
N ILE A 169 8.60 3.08 12.49
CA ILE A 169 9.24 1.86 13.00
C ILE A 169 10.74 2.04 13.19
N THR A 170 11.41 2.75 12.28
CA THR A 170 12.85 3.03 12.40
C THR A 170 13.13 3.88 13.64
N GLY A 171 12.33 4.92 13.87
CA GLY A 171 12.44 5.74 15.08
C GLY A 171 12.15 4.97 16.36
N ALA A 172 11.13 4.09 16.34
CA ALA A 172 10.79 3.26 17.50
C ALA A 172 11.93 2.30 17.87
N ILE A 173 12.55 1.66 16.88
CA ILE A 173 13.71 0.78 17.10
C ILE A 173 14.88 1.58 17.67
N ALA A 174 15.20 2.75 17.08
CA ALA A 174 16.33 3.59 17.52
C ALA A 174 16.19 4.12 18.96
N ILE A 175 14.96 4.24 19.47
CA ILE A 175 14.71 4.66 20.87
C ILE A 175 14.75 3.45 21.82
N ALA A 176 14.42 2.25 21.33
CA ALA A 176 14.32 1.03 22.14
C ALA A 176 15.65 0.29 22.28
N THR A 177 16.63 0.56 21.42
CA THR A 177 17.97 -0.06 21.40
C THR A 177 19.04 0.91 21.85
#